data_7312da61c19db1b231a16fa2d0a90859
#
_entry.id   7312da61c19db1b231a16fa2d0a90859
#
_cell.length_a   1.000
_cell.length_b   1.000
_cell.length_c   1.000
_cell.angle_alpha   90.00
_cell.angle_beta   90.00
_cell.angle_gamma   90.00
#
_symmetry.space_group_name_H-M   'P 1'
#
loop_
_entity.id
_entity.type
_entity.pdbx_description
1 polymer ?
#
loop_
_entity_poly.entity_id
_entity_poly.type
_entity_poly.pdbx_seq_one_letter_code
_entity_poly.pdbx_strand_id
1 'polypeptide(L)'
;MPQTVVQRLMHLERCLFWRGELQRADLIDAFGINPIQAAKDFRTYMERYPDNMEYNKSRRRYLPLPGFVPKLIKPKTLDEFASIDSPLVPVARWPLPNRRATPQVLQAMVAAVRERQKIEVEYQSMTGEKPGWRWLSPHAFASDGERWHVRAYCHTRDEFRDFVLGRILATRKVKNSEVDPSGDLDWTTVVNVLVTPNRDLALEKRQAIALEYDLPLQSMEATLSLRQAMLFYVKAKFDPEGNDVPAAHQLSVDQNW
;
A
#
# COMPACT_ATOMS: atom_id res chain seq x y z
N MET A 1 -11.41 -7.15 -22.64
CA MET A 1 -10.27 -6.37 -23.21
C MET A 1 -8.95 -6.93 -22.69
N PRO A 2 -7.88 -6.96 -23.48
CA PRO A 2 -6.56 -7.28 -22.97
C PRO A 2 -6.16 -6.32 -21.84
N GLN A 3 -5.48 -6.80 -20.83
CA GLN A 3 -5.10 -6.03 -19.63
C GLN A 3 -4.33 -4.72 -19.96
N THR A 4 -3.47 -4.76 -20.98
CA THR A 4 -2.72 -3.61 -21.49
C THR A 4 -3.61 -2.49 -22.05
N VAL A 5 -4.72 -2.83 -22.72
CA VAL A 5 -5.67 -1.82 -23.22
C VAL A 5 -6.38 -1.14 -22.06
N VAL A 6 -6.83 -1.92 -21.07
CA VAL A 6 -7.50 -1.37 -19.88
C VAL A 6 -6.58 -0.39 -19.15
N GLN A 7 -5.30 -0.72 -18.97
CA GLN A 7 -4.33 0.17 -18.32
C GLN A 7 -4.17 1.51 -19.07
N ARG A 8 -4.13 1.49 -20.41
CA ARG A 8 -4.03 2.72 -21.21
C ARG A 8 -5.31 3.57 -21.11
N LEU A 9 -6.50 2.94 -21.12
CA LEU A 9 -7.76 3.67 -20.92
C LEU A 9 -7.88 4.24 -19.50
N MET A 10 -7.40 3.53 -18.47
CA MET A 10 -7.33 4.05 -17.10
C MET A 10 -6.39 5.26 -17.01
N HIS A 11 -5.25 5.24 -17.70
CA HIS A 11 -4.33 6.37 -17.74
C HIS A 11 -4.96 7.60 -18.43
N LEU A 12 -5.66 7.37 -19.56
CA LEU A 12 -6.43 8.41 -20.25
C LEU A 12 -7.44 9.06 -19.29
N GLU A 13 -8.20 8.25 -18.56
CA GLU A 13 -9.19 8.73 -17.60
C GLU A 13 -8.55 9.46 -16.40
N ARG A 14 -7.38 9.04 -15.93
CA ARG A 14 -6.59 9.77 -14.92
C ARG A 14 -6.19 11.16 -15.42
N CYS A 15 -5.71 11.28 -16.66
CA CYS A 15 -5.37 12.57 -17.23
C CYS A 15 -6.60 13.50 -17.33
N LEU A 16 -7.75 12.98 -17.77
CA LEU A 16 -9.00 13.76 -17.78
C LEU A 16 -9.40 14.23 -16.38
N PHE A 17 -9.34 13.33 -15.40
CA PHE A 17 -9.77 13.63 -14.03
C PHE A 17 -8.86 14.66 -13.35
N TRP A 18 -7.55 14.43 -13.41
CA TRP A 18 -6.60 15.22 -12.63
C TRP A 18 -6.06 16.45 -13.34
N ARG A 19 -5.88 16.39 -14.67
CA ARG A 19 -5.32 17.48 -15.47
C ARG A 19 -6.39 18.29 -16.20
N GLY A 20 -7.60 17.74 -16.35
CA GLY A 20 -8.68 18.37 -17.10
C GLY A 20 -8.44 18.43 -18.61
N GLU A 21 -7.36 17.87 -19.10
CA GLU A 21 -7.07 17.79 -20.54
C GLU A 21 -6.03 16.70 -20.83
N LEU A 22 -6.04 16.22 -22.07
CA LEU A 22 -5.01 15.32 -22.59
C LEU A 22 -4.90 15.36 -24.10
N GLN A 23 -3.82 14.79 -24.61
CA GLN A 23 -3.56 14.59 -26.03
C GLN A 23 -3.02 13.18 -26.31
N ARG A 24 -2.94 12.79 -27.58
CA ARG A 24 -2.44 11.45 -27.92
C ARG A 24 -1.01 11.19 -27.49
N ALA A 25 -0.19 12.24 -27.45
CA ALA A 25 1.18 12.15 -26.95
C ALA A 25 1.25 11.63 -25.52
N ASP A 26 0.29 11.96 -24.66
CA ASP A 26 0.27 11.49 -23.26
C ASP A 26 0.23 9.96 -23.16
N LEU A 27 -0.49 9.27 -24.06
CA LEU A 27 -0.48 7.80 -24.12
C LEU A 27 0.80 7.27 -24.80
N ILE A 28 1.30 7.95 -25.84
CA ILE A 28 2.50 7.55 -26.55
C ILE A 28 3.69 7.57 -25.58
N ASP A 29 3.85 8.66 -24.83
CA ASP A 29 4.96 8.85 -23.91
C ASP A 29 4.87 7.91 -22.70
N ALA A 30 3.67 7.72 -22.16
CA ALA A 30 3.46 6.85 -20.98
C ALA A 30 3.63 5.34 -21.29
N PHE A 31 3.33 4.89 -22.51
CA PHE A 31 3.27 3.46 -22.84
C PHE A 31 4.18 3.04 -24.01
N GLY A 32 4.92 3.95 -24.63
CA GLY A 32 5.77 3.66 -25.78
C GLY A 32 5.01 3.12 -26.99
N ILE A 33 3.73 3.48 -27.14
CA ILE A 33 2.87 3.02 -28.24
C ILE A 33 2.97 3.93 -29.47
N ASN A 34 2.63 3.40 -30.63
CA ASN A 34 2.60 4.20 -31.84
C ASN A 34 1.35 5.11 -31.92
N PRO A 35 1.36 6.17 -32.76
CA PRO A 35 0.23 7.11 -32.89
C PRO A 35 -1.09 6.47 -33.34
N ILE A 36 -1.04 5.39 -34.13
CA ILE A 36 -2.22 4.68 -34.63
C ILE A 36 -2.92 3.98 -33.44
N GLN A 37 -2.12 3.33 -32.58
CA GLN A 37 -2.66 2.68 -31.39
C GLN A 37 -3.24 3.71 -30.41
N ALA A 38 -2.56 4.83 -30.17
CA ALA A 38 -3.10 5.91 -29.35
C ALA A 38 -4.45 6.41 -29.90
N ALA A 39 -4.53 6.68 -31.21
CA ALA A 39 -5.78 7.12 -31.85
C ALA A 39 -6.92 6.08 -31.68
N LYS A 40 -6.58 4.77 -31.75
CA LYS A 40 -7.55 3.68 -31.54
C LYS A 40 -8.05 3.67 -30.08
N ASP A 41 -7.15 3.85 -29.09
CA ASP A 41 -7.51 3.84 -27.69
C ASP A 41 -8.42 5.04 -27.33
N PHE A 42 -8.14 6.24 -27.85
CA PHE A 42 -9.02 7.40 -27.71
C PHE A 42 -10.40 7.15 -28.31
N ARG A 43 -10.49 6.58 -29.51
CA ARG A 43 -11.75 6.22 -30.13
C ARG A 43 -12.51 5.19 -29.29
N THR A 44 -11.84 4.14 -28.85
CA THR A 44 -12.42 3.11 -27.99
C THR A 44 -12.97 3.69 -26.69
N TYR A 45 -12.30 4.66 -26.09
CA TYR A 45 -12.78 5.33 -24.89
C TYR A 45 -14.04 6.16 -25.16
N MET A 46 -14.04 6.98 -26.22
CA MET A 46 -15.20 7.79 -26.62
C MET A 46 -16.43 6.95 -27.02
N GLU A 47 -16.22 5.85 -27.73
CA GLU A 47 -17.30 4.92 -28.09
C GLU A 47 -17.92 4.26 -26.86
N ARG A 48 -17.10 3.96 -25.85
CA ARG A 48 -17.56 3.29 -24.63
C ARG A 48 -18.15 4.25 -23.59
N TYR A 49 -17.67 5.49 -23.57
CA TYR A 49 -18.08 6.52 -22.63
C TYR A 49 -18.29 7.86 -23.36
N PRO A 50 -19.37 7.96 -24.16
CA PRO A 50 -19.59 9.09 -25.08
C PRO A 50 -19.76 10.43 -24.35
N ASP A 51 -20.24 10.38 -23.09
CA ASP A 51 -20.51 11.57 -22.29
C ASP A 51 -19.30 12.02 -21.43
N ASN A 52 -18.13 11.38 -21.60
CA ASN A 52 -17.00 11.67 -20.73
C ASN A 52 -16.00 12.66 -21.31
N MET A 53 -15.80 12.70 -22.63
CA MET A 53 -14.85 13.64 -23.22
C MET A 53 -15.19 14.01 -24.66
N GLU A 54 -14.67 15.19 -25.05
CA GLU A 54 -14.72 15.69 -26.42
C GLU A 54 -13.35 16.22 -26.88
N TYR A 55 -13.19 16.33 -28.20
CA TYR A 55 -12.01 16.96 -28.80
C TYR A 55 -12.25 18.46 -29.04
N ASN A 56 -11.53 19.30 -28.33
CA ASN A 56 -11.54 20.75 -28.54
C ASN A 56 -10.54 21.15 -29.63
N LYS A 57 -11.07 21.60 -30.78
CA LYS A 57 -10.28 21.97 -31.96
C LYS A 57 -9.38 23.19 -31.71
N SER A 58 -9.85 24.19 -30.93
CA SER A 58 -9.11 25.41 -30.64
C SER A 58 -7.91 25.15 -29.78
N ARG A 59 -8.07 24.31 -28.72
CA ARG A 59 -6.98 23.91 -27.82
C ARG A 59 -6.15 22.74 -28.35
N ARG A 60 -6.62 22.06 -29.40
CA ARG A 60 -6.04 20.82 -29.93
C ARG A 60 -5.87 19.75 -28.85
N ARG A 61 -6.82 19.66 -27.93
CA ARG A 61 -6.80 18.75 -26.78
C ARG A 61 -8.16 18.10 -26.60
N TYR A 62 -8.15 16.95 -25.93
CA TYR A 62 -9.36 16.32 -25.44
C TYR A 62 -9.65 16.89 -24.04
N LEU A 63 -10.88 17.28 -23.80
CA LEU A 63 -11.35 17.85 -22.53
C LEU A 63 -12.48 16.99 -21.96
N PRO A 64 -12.62 16.91 -20.62
CA PRO A 64 -13.79 16.30 -20.02
C PRO A 64 -15.05 17.11 -20.35
N LEU A 65 -16.15 16.40 -20.60
CA LEU A 65 -17.46 17.02 -20.76
C LEU A 65 -18.04 17.45 -19.39
N PRO A 66 -18.96 18.44 -19.35
CA PRO A 66 -19.73 18.74 -18.15
C PRO A 66 -20.47 17.47 -17.70
N GLY A 67 -20.24 17.04 -16.47
CA GLY A 67 -20.80 15.77 -15.97
C GLY A 67 -19.89 14.56 -16.15
N PHE A 68 -18.62 14.75 -16.52
CA PHE A 68 -17.61 13.72 -16.53
C PHE A 68 -17.59 12.95 -15.20
N VAL A 69 -17.71 11.62 -15.27
CA VAL A 69 -17.61 10.71 -14.13
C VAL A 69 -16.65 9.59 -14.48
N PRO A 70 -15.58 9.39 -13.70
CA PRO A 70 -14.65 8.28 -13.90
C PRO A 70 -15.37 6.93 -13.88
N LYS A 71 -15.07 6.06 -14.86
CA LYS A 71 -15.69 4.73 -15.01
C LYS A 71 -14.69 3.58 -14.78
N LEU A 72 -13.41 3.86 -14.99
CA LEU A 72 -12.32 2.89 -14.93
C LEU A 72 -11.43 3.09 -13.71
N ILE A 73 -11.36 4.30 -13.19
CA ILE A 73 -10.57 4.64 -11.99
C ILE A 73 -11.50 4.98 -10.83
N LYS A 74 -10.96 4.88 -9.62
CA LYS A 74 -11.63 5.30 -8.36
C LYS A 74 -10.68 6.22 -7.61
N PRO A 75 -10.55 7.49 -8.01
CA PRO A 75 -9.66 8.42 -7.32
C PRO A 75 -10.10 8.61 -5.87
N LYS A 76 -9.19 8.37 -4.93
CA LYS A 76 -9.48 8.54 -3.49
C LYS A 76 -8.53 9.52 -2.82
N THR A 77 -7.30 9.63 -3.32
CA THR A 77 -6.24 10.45 -2.71
C THR A 77 -5.48 11.26 -3.76
N LEU A 78 -4.77 12.29 -3.32
CA LEU A 78 -3.86 13.06 -4.18
C LEU A 78 -2.58 12.31 -4.57
N ASP A 79 -2.34 11.10 -4.09
CA ASP A 79 -1.15 10.32 -4.45
C ASP A 79 -1.14 9.94 -5.93
N GLU A 80 -2.30 9.65 -6.49
CA GLU A 80 -2.43 9.43 -7.95
C GLU A 80 -2.11 10.69 -8.74
N PHE A 81 -2.61 11.86 -8.30
CA PHE A 81 -2.31 13.15 -8.90
C PHE A 81 -0.82 13.45 -8.85
N ALA A 82 -0.19 13.26 -7.70
CA ALA A 82 1.23 13.51 -7.52
C ALA A 82 2.16 12.56 -8.32
N SER A 83 1.62 11.44 -8.83
CA SER A 83 2.32 10.52 -9.74
C SER A 83 2.17 10.91 -11.22
N ILE A 84 1.21 11.77 -11.54
CA ILE A 84 1.01 12.32 -12.88
C ILE A 84 1.81 13.61 -12.94
N ASP A 85 2.90 13.61 -13.71
CA ASP A 85 3.77 14.78 -13.87
C ASP A 85 2.95 15.96 -14.42
N SER A 86 2.48 16.82 -13.51
CA SER A 86 1.72 18.02 -13.83
C SER A 86 2.39 19.23 -13.19
N PRO A 87 3.12 20.03 -13.96
CA PRO A 87 3.82 21.21 -13.45
C PRO A 87 2.85 22.35 -13.02
N LEU A 88 1.55 22.20 -13.28
CA LEU A 88 0.55 23.25 -13.09
C LEU A 88 0.07 23.39 -11.64
N VAL A 89 0.25 22.36 -10.81
CA VAL A 89 -0.20 22.37 -9.42
C VAL A 89 0.97 22.02 -8.49
N PRO A 90 1.39 22.95 -7.61
CA PRO A 90 2.46 22.68 -6.66
C PRO A 90 2.05 21.59 -5.67
N VAL A 91 2.87 20.55 -5.53
CA VAL A 91 2.69 19.48 -4.54
C VAL A 91 3.93 19.41 -3.66
N ALA A 92 3.75 19.56 -2.35
CA ALA A 92 4.80 19.35 -1.37
C ALA A 92 4.53 18.04 -0.61
N ARG A 93 5.56 17.23 -0.44
CA ARG A 93 5.52 16.01 0.39
C ARG A 93 6.52 16.14 1.53
N TRP A 94 6.15 15.62 2.68
CA TRP A 94 7.07 15.51 3.80
C TRP A 94 8.22 14.56 3.42
N PRO A 95 9.50 15.01 3.51
CA PRO A 95 10.64 14.21 3.13
C PRO A 95 10.97 13.19 4.24
N LEU A 96 10.19 12.13 4.36
CA LEU A 96 10.47 11.07 5.31
C LEU A 96 11.73 10.28 4.89
N PRO A 97 12.61 9.95 5.84
CA PRO A 97 13.72 9.06 5.58
C PRO A 97 13.23 7.70 5.06
N ASN A 98 13.80 7.24 3.95
CA ASN A 98 13.45 5.94 3.40
C ASN A 98 13.90 4.79 4.31
N ARG A 99 12.96 3.96 4.72
CA ARG A 99 13.23 2.71 5.45
C ARG A 99 13.48 1.59 4.46
N ARG A 100 14.75 1.37 4.09
CA ARG A 100 15.13 0.41 3.06
C ARG A 100 15.97 -0.72 3.64
N ALA A 101 15.78 -1.93 3.10
CA ALA A 101 16.76 -3.00 3.15
C ALA A 101 17.64 -2.95 1.89
N THR A 102 18.86 -3.49 1.95
CA THR A 102 19.73 -3.58 0.77
C THR A 102 19.13 -4.53 -0.26
N PRO A 103 19.35 -4.31 -1.56
CA PRO A 103 18.84 -5.21 -2.61
C PRO A 103 19.28 -6.67 -2.40
N GLN A 104 20.49 -6.88 -1.92
CA GLN A 104 21.05 -8.21 -1.63
C GLN A 104 20.25 -8.93 -0.53
N VAL A 105 19.94 -8.22 0.56
CA VAL A 105 19.10 -8.75 1.65
C VAL A 105 17.69 -9.06 1.14
N LEU A 106 17.08 -8.16 0.36
CA LEU A 106 15.75 -8.39 -0.20
C LEU A 106 15.72 -9.64 -1.07
N GLN A 107 16.68 -9.77 -1.99
CA GLN A 107 16.79 -10.93 -2.88
C GLN A 107 16.97 -12.22 -2.09
N ALA A 108 17.90 -12.23 -1.11
CA ALA A 108 18.18 -13.40 -0.29
C ALA A 108 16.96 -13.83 0.54
N MET A 109 16.23 -12.87 1.15
CA MET A 109 15.04 -13.17 1.94
C MET A 109 13.90 -13.68 1.07
N VAL A 110 13.65 -13.09 -0.11
CA VAL A 110 12.62 -13.58 -1.05
C VAL A 110 12.96 -14.98 -1.53
N ALA A 111 14.21 -15.27 -1.86
CA ALA A 111 14.65 -16.60 -2.25
C ALA A 111 14.45 -17.61 -1.10
N ALA A 112 14.86 -17.27 0.12
CA ALA A 112 14.73 -18.15 1.28
C ALA A 112 13.26 -18.49 1.59
N VAL A 113 12.33 -17.55 1.47
CA VAL A 113 10.88 -17.79 1.63
C VAL A 113 10.35 -18.70 0.52
N ARG A 114 10.67 -18.39 -0.74
CA ARG A 114 10.19 -19.16 -1.90
C ARG A 114 10.67 -20.60 -1.89
N GLU A 115 11.96 -20.81 -1.55
CA GLU A 115 12.61 -22.14 -1.55
C GLU A 115 12.46 -22.88 -0.21
N ARG A 116 11.74 -22.33 0.77
CA ARG A 116 11.58 -22.88 2.12
C ARG A 116 12.92 -23.20 2.79
N GLN A 117 13.81 -22.22 2.77
CA GLN A 117 15.16 -22.35 3.30
C GLN A 117 15.33 -21.58 4.60
N LYS A 118 16.23 -22.08 5.48
CA LYS A 118 16.78 -21.29 6.57
C LYS A 118 18.05 -20.56 6.11
N ILE A 119 18.21 -19.33 6.58
CA ILE A 119 19.29 -18.45 6.21
C ILE A 119 19.92 -17.82 7.48
N GLU A 120 21.22 -17.73 7.51
CA GLU A 120 21.92 -17.05 8.61
C GLU A 120 22.02 -15.56 8.31
N VAL A 121 21.47 -14.73 9.20
CA VAL A 121 21.41 -13.28 9.06
C VAL A 121 22.14 -12.59 10.20
N GLU A 122 22.81 -11.48 9.91
CA GLU A 122 23.30 -10.54 10.91
C GLU A 122 22.20 -9.51 11.17
N TYR A 123 21.67 -9.46 12.38
CA TYR A 123 20.50 -8.65 12.73
C TYR A 123 20.75 -7.75 13.91
N GLN A 124 20.43 -6.43 13.79
CA GLN A 124 20.41 -5.49 14.89
C GLN A 124 19.05 -5.47 15.57
N SER A 125 18.96 -6.02 16.75
CA SER A 125 17.79 -5.90 17.64
C SER A 125 17.79 -4.53 18.33
N MET A 126 16.60 -4.01 18.66
CA MET A 126 16.51 -2.77 19.44
C MET A 126 16.81 -2.98 20.94
N THR A 127 16.76 -4.22 21.41
CA THR A 127 17.09 -4.58 22.81
C THR A 127 18.53 -5.10 22.97
N GLY A 128 19.23 -5.35 21.87
CA GLY A 128 20.61 -5.83 21.87
C GLY A 128 21.60 -4.70 21.61
N GLU A 129 22.72 -4.69 22.34
CA GLU A 129 23.75 -3.68 22.17
C GLU A 129 24.48 -3.75 20.82
N LYS A 130 24.69 -4.96 20.29
CA LYS A 130 25.40 -5.21 19.03
C LYS A 130 24.62 -6.13 18.12
N PRO A 131 24.84 -6.03 16.78
CA PRO A 131 24.30 -6.98 15.83
C PRO A 131 24.81 -8.40 16.15
N GLY A 132 23.97 -9.39 15.86
CA GLY A 132 24.34 -10.77 16.06
C GLY A 132 23.84 -11.67 14.94
N TRP A 133 24.65 -12.70 14.64
CA TRP A 133 24.30 -13.73 13.69
C TRP A 133 23.28 -14.70 14.28
N ARG A 134 22.24 -15.00 13.47
CA ARG A 134 21.19 -15.97 13.84
C ARG A 134 20.64 -16.65 12.63
N TRP A 135 20.20 -17.89 12.80
CA TRP A 135 19.48 -18.61 11.79
C TRP A 135 18.00 -18.26 11.85
N LEU A 136 17.44 -17.94 10.69
CA LEU A 136 16.02 -17.71 10.50
C LEU A 136 15.47 -18.67 9.44
N SER A 137 14.28 -19.23 9.67
CA SER A 137 13.49 -19.92 8.67
C SER A 137 12.33 -18.99 8.28
N PRO A 138 12.53 -18.09 7.28
CA PRO A 138 11.52 -17.14 6.87
C PRO A 138 10.42 -17.83 6.07
N HIS A 139 9.17 -17.39 6.25
CA HIS A 139 8.04 -17.99 5.52
C HIS A 139 7.04 -16.98 4.97
N ALA A 140 7.07 -15.71 5.43
CA ALA A 140 6.15 -14.68 4.96
C ALA A 140 6.74 -13.27 5.09
N PHE A 141 6.12 -12.32 4.40
CA PHE A 141 6.40 -10.90 4.56
C PHE A 141 5.16 -10.18 5.07
N ALA A 142 5.37 -9.16 5.89
CA ALA A 142 4.34 -8.29 6.42
C ALA A 142 4.76 -6.82 6.34
N SER A 143 3.80 -5.91 6.20
CA SER A 143 4.01 -4.48 6.26
C SER A 143 3.07 -3.85 7.28
N ASP A 144 3.58 -2.95 8.11
CA ASP A 144 2.79 -2.12 9.02
C ASP A 144 2.37 -0.77 8.39
N GLY A 145 2.58 -0.64 7.06
CA GLY A 145 2.35 0.58 6.28
C GLY A 145 3.57 1.52 6.25
N GLU A 146 4.52 1.37 7.16
CA GLU A 146 5.73 2.21 7.23
C GLU A 146 7.00 1.43 6.90
N ARG A 147 7.05 0.15 7.24
CA ARG A 147 8.21 -0.72 7.06
C ARG A 147 7.81 -2.15 6.77
N TRP A 148 8.72 -2.85 6.13
CA TRP A 148 8.57 -4.26 5.83
C TRP A 148 9.25 -5.14 6.87
N HIS A 149 8.57 -6.23 7.22
CA HIS A 149 9.04 -7.28 8.11
C HIS A 149 9.09 -8.61 7.35
N VAL A 150 10.00 -9.47 7.75
CA VAL A 150 9.94 -10.89 7.42
C VAL A 150 9.50 -11.66 8.67
N ARG A 151 8.45 -12.46 8.53
CA ARG A 151 8.00 -13.42 9.54
C ARG A 151 8.82 -14.68 9.41
N ALA A 152 9.47 -15.11 10.49
CA ALA A 152 10.40 -16.20 10.49
C ALA A 152 10.44 -16.93 11.83
N TYR A 153 10.71 -18.23 11.80
CA TYR A 153 11.13 -18.95 12.99
C TYR A 153 12.58 -18.60 13.31
N CYS A 154 12.84 -18.13 14.53
CA CYS A 154 14.14 -17.76 15.02
C CYS A 154 14.78 -18.93 15.76
N HIS A 155 15.76 -19.62 15.18
CA HIS A 155 16.43 -20.77 15.81
C HIS A 155 17.20 -20.44 17.08
N THR A 156 17.47 -19.14 17.34
CA THR A 156 18.14 -18.70 18.59
C THR A 156 17.14 -18.49 19.73
N ARG A 157 15.89 -18.17 19.40
CA ARG A 157 14.82 -17.90 20.37
C ARG A 157 13.79 -19.02 20.47
N ASP A 158 13.84 -19.95 19.52
CA ASP A 158 12.94 -21.09 19.42
C ASP A 158 11.46 -20.72 19.28
N GLU A 159 11.20 -19.63 18.52
CA GLU A 159 9.85 -19.07 18.33
C GLU A 159 9.70 -18.34 16.99
N PHE A 160 8.47 -18.17 16.51
CA PHE A 160 8.15 -17.32 15.36
C PHE A 160 8.12 -15.85 15.74
N ARG A 161 8.80 -15.02 14.96
CA ARG A 161 8.94 -13.59 15.21
C ARG A 161 8.98 -12.79 13.91
N ASP A 162 8.74 -11.48 14.05
CA ASP A 162 8.92 -10.52 12.97
C ASP A 162 10.31 -9.88 13.04
N PHE A 163 10.95 -9.80 11.88
CA PHE A 163 12.25 -9.15 11.72
C PHE A 163 12.14 -8.00 10.74
N VAL A 164 12.44 -6.78 11.17
CA VAL A 164 12.44 -5.61 10.28
C VAL A 164 13.52 -5.79 9.21
N LEU A 165 13.14 -5.81 7.94
CA LEU A 165 14.08 -6.06 6.83
C LEU A 165 15.24 -5.07 6.80
N GLY A 166 14.99 -3.80 7.08
CA GLY A 166 16.03 -2.77 7.14
C GLY A 166 17.03 -2.89 8.29
N ARG A 167 16.84 -3.86 9.21
CA ARG A 167 17.75 -4.17 10.32
C ARG A 167 18.58 -5.44 10.09
N ILE A 168 18.38 -6.11 8.96
CA ILE A 168 19.24 -7.19 8.50
C ILE A 168 20.43 -6.55 7.78
N LEU A 169 21.60 -6.65 8.38
CA LEU A 169 22.82 -6.02 7.89
C LEU A 169 23.52 -6.86 6.84
N ALA A 170 23.49 -8.18 7.00
CA ALA A 170 24.10 -9.12 6.07
C ALA A 170 23.38 -10.48 6.13
N THR A 171 23.59 -11.26 5.07
CA THR A 171 23.12 -12.64 4.98
C THR A 171 24.25 -13.56 4.55
N ARG A 172 24.25 -14.79 5.04
CA ARG A 172 25.20 -15.84 4.64
C ARG A 172 24.61 -17.21 4.89
N LYS A 173 25.21 -18.24 4.32
CA LYS A 173 24.85 -19.64 4.56
C LYS A 173 23.35 -19.92 4.47
N VAL A 174 22.96 -20.61 3.44
CA VAL A 174 21.59 -21.06 3.22
C VAL A 174 21.52 -22.58 3.33
N LYS A 175 20.46 -23.11 3.94
CA LYS A 175 20.22 -24.55 4.11
C LYS A 175 18.71 -24.81 3.98
N ASN A 176 18.32 -26.04 3.69
CA ASN A 176 16.92 -26.45 3.78
C ASN A 176 16.38 -26.22 5.20
N SER A 177 15.16 -25.72 5.30
CA SER A 177 14.47 -25.59 6.57
C SER A 177 13.62 -26.83 6.86
N GLU A 178 13.67 -27.28 8.09
CA GLU A 178 12.81 -28.37 8.61
C GLU A 178 11.61 -27.80 9.38
N VAL A 179 11.53 -26.46 9.51
CA VAL A 179 10.45 -25.78 10.23
C VAL A 179 9.20 -25.75 9.35
N ASP A 180 8.10 -26.26 9.87
CA ASP A 180 6.79 -26.17 9.23
C ASP A 180 6.17 -24.78 9.54
N PRO A 181 5.92 -23.93 8.52
CA PRO A 181 5.27 -22.65 8.70
C PRO A 181 3.85 -22.71 9.27
N SER A 182 3.17 -23.87 9.14
CA SER A 182 1.82 -24.05 9.71
C SER A 182 1.80 -24.02 11.24
N GLY A 183 2.96 -24.24 11.87
CA GLY A 183 3.13 -24.10 13.31
C GLY A 183 3.12 -22.64 13.80
N ASP A 184 3.18 -21.66 12.91
CA ASP A 184 3.01 -20.25 13.25
C ASP A 184 1.52 -19.91 13.43
N LEU A 185 1.00 -20.17 14.63
CA LEU A 185 -0.42 -19.95 14.93
C LEU A 185 -0.81 -18.49 14.81
N ASP A 186 0.07 -17.55 15.19
CA ASP A 186 -0.21 -16.12 15.04
C ASP A 186 -0.32 -15.69 13.57
N TRP A 187 0.40 -16.36 12.69
CA TRP A 187 0.31 -16.10 11.26
C TRP A 187 -0.87 -16.80 10.60
N THR A 188 -1.18 -18.01 10.99
CA THR A 188 -2.28 -18.81 10.41
C THR A 188 -3.64 -18.34 10.90
N THR A 189 -3.72 -17.82 12.12
CA THR A 189 -4.96 -17.27 12.70
C THR A 189 -5.29 -15.91 12.08
N VAL A 190 -6.55 -15.76 11.65
CA VAL A 190 -7.12 -14.48 11.22
C VAL A 190 -8.03 -13.97 12.32
N VAL A 191 -7.83 -12.73 12.72
CA VAL A 191 -8.67 -12.02 13.70
C VAL A 191 -9.40 -10.87 13.04
N ASN A 192 -10.55 -10.55 13.55
CA ASN A 192 -11.34 -9.39 13.14
C ASN A 192 -11.19 -8.29 14.19
N VAL A 193 -10.87 -7.09 13.75
CA VAL A 193 -10.83 -5.90 14.58
C VAL A 193 -11.86 -4.89 14.08
N LEU A 194 -12.59 -4.31 15.00
CA LEU A 194 -13.54 -3.25 14.71
C LEU A 194 -12.81 -1.91 14.77
N VAL A 195 -12.92 -1.13 13.71
CA VAL A 195 -12.36 0.22 13.61
C VAL A 195 -13.51 1.22 13.65
N THR A 196 -13.43 2.18 14.57
CA THR A 196 -14.43 3.24 14.76
C THR A 196 -13.72 4.57 14.95
N PRO A 197 -14.36 5.72 14.62
CA PRO A 197 -13.88 7.01 15.09
C PRO A 197 -13.87 7.04 16.63
N ASN A 198 -12.85 7.67 17.21
CA ASN A 198 -12.69 7.76 18.65
C ASN A 198 -13.99 8.25 19.30
N ARG A 199 -14.51 7.44 20.24
CA ARG A 199 -15.82 7.66 20.88
C ARG A 199 -15.87 8.88 21.79
N ASP A 200 -14.73 9.39 22.24
CA ASP A 200 -14.61 10.59 23.07
C ASP A 200 -14.80 11.89 22.25
N LEU A 201 -14.83 11.79 20.94
CA LEU A 201 -15.07 12.93 20.06
C LEU A 201 -16.56 13.22 19.88
N ALA A 202 -16.90 14.51 19.73
CA ALA A 202 -18.25 14.95 19.37
C ALA A 202 -18.73 14.30 18.05
N LEU A 203 -20.04 14.14 17.90
CA LEU A 203 -20.65 13.43 16.77
C LEU A 203 -20.21 13.97 15.41
N GLU A 204 -20.18 15.31 15.27
CA GLU A 204 -19.80 15.97 14.01
C GLU A 204 -18.35 15.65 13.62
N LYS A 205 -17.45 15.59 14.60
CA LYS A 205 -16.05 15.19 14.38
C LYS A 205 -15.94 13.72 14.00
N ARG A 206 -16.71 12.85 14.65
CA ARG A 206 -16.76 11.43 14.33
C ARG A 206 -17.28 11.19 12.91
N GLN A 207 -18.29 11.93 12.48
CA GLN A 207 -18.81 11.86 11.11
C GLN A 207 -17.76 12.33 10.08
N ALA A 208 -17.01 13.41 10.36
CA ALA A 208 -15.94 13.88 9.49
C ALA A 208 -14.82 12.84 9.35
N ILE A 209 -14.43 12.20 10.47
CA ILE A 209 -13.44 11.12 10.48
C ILE A 209 -13.96 9.90 9.71
N ALA A 210 -15.23 9.54 9.88
CA ALA A 210 -15.83 8.44 9.13
C ALA A 210 -15.78 8.68 7.61
N LEU A 211 -16.04 9.91 7.16
CA LEU A 211 -15.88 10.29 5.75
C LEU A 211 -14.42 10.21 5.29
N GLU A 212 -13.46 10.69 6.08
CA GLU A 212 -12.04 10.66 5.75
C GLU A 212 -11.52 9.23 5.56
N TYR A 213 -11.98 8.29 6.39
CA TYR A 213 -11.58 6.88 6.35
C TYR A 213 -12.49 5.98 5.50
N ASP A 214 -13.43 6.56 4.73
CA ASP A 214 -14.38 5.83 3.88
C ASP A 214 -15.24 4.82 4.69
N LEU A 215 -15.57 5.17 5.93
CA LEU A 215 -16.46 4.38 6.79
C LEU A 215 -17.93 4.70 6.50
N PRO A 216 -18.84 3.73 6.60
CA PRO A 216 -20.28 3.99 6.43
C PRO A 216 -20.78 5.01 7.48
N LEU A 217 -21.37 6.14 7.04
CA LEU A 217 -21.83 7.20 7.97
C LEU A 217 -22.87 6.76 8.99
N GLN A 218 -23.65 5.73 8.67
CA GLN A 218 -24.71 5.25 9.56
C GLN A 218 -24.16 4.48 10.76
N SER A 219 -23.21 3.57 10.53
CA SER A 219 -22.57 2.79 11.60
C SER A 219 -21.28 3.46 12.09
N MET A 220 -20.59 4.18 11.23
CA MET A 220 -19.24 4.71 11.46
C MET A 220 -18.24 3.62 11.88
N GLU A 221 -18.42 2.41 11.35
CA GLU A 221 -17.67 1.22 11.73
C GLU A 221 -17.18 0.46 10.50
N ALA A 222 -15.99 -0.12 10.59
CA ALA A 222 -15.51 -1.10 9.64
C ALA A 222 -14.83 -2.26 10.36
N THR A 223 -15.01 -3.47 9.84
CA THR A 223 -14.29 -4.66 10.32
C THR A 223 -13.09 -4.93 9.42
N LEU A 224 -11.91 -4.94 10.01
CA LEU A 224 -10.67 -5.31 9.35
C LEU A 224 -10.28 -6.74 9.74
N SER A 225 -10.12 -7.61 8.75
CA SER A 225 -9.60 -8.97 8.95
C SER A 225 -8.09 -8.96 8.73
N LEU A 226 -7.32 -9.37 9.73
CA LEU A 226 -5.86 -9.39 9.66
C LEU A 226 -5.26 -10.62 10.32
N ARG A 227 -4.02 -10.95 10.01
CA ARG A 227 -3.28 -12.00 10.72
C ARG A 227 -3.06 -11.58 12.18
N GLN A 228 -3.23 -12.51 13.12
CA GLN A 228 -3.03 -12.23 14.55
C GLN A 228 -1.63 -11.65 14.82
N ALA A 229 -0.60 -12.11 14.11
CA ALA A 229 0.75 -11.56 14.18
C ALA A 229 0.82 -10.05 13.88
N MET A 230 -0.14 -9.49 13.13
CA MET A 230 -0.19 -8.06 12.79
C MET A 230 -0.94 -7.22 13.82
N LEU A 231 -1.65 -7.85 14.75
CA LEU A 231 -2.52 -7.15 15.71
C LEU A 231 -1.75 -6.15 16.57
N PHE A 232 -0.53 -6.50 16.99
CA PHE A 232 0.34 -5.61 17.74
C PHE A 232 0.61 -4.28 17.01
N TYR A 233 0.86 -4.34 15.70
CA TYR A 233 1.16 -3.14 14.91
C TYR A 233 -0.07 -2.26 14.73
N VAL A 234 -1.24 -2.87 14.53
CA VAL A 234 -2.51 -2.15 14.41
C VAL A 234 -2.82 -1.45 15.73
N LYS A 235 -2.72 -2.15 16.87
CA LYS A 235 -2.93 -1.55 18.20
C LYS A 235 -1.94 -0.43 18.45
N ALA A 236 -0.65 -0.64 18.24
CA ALA A 236 0.37 0.39 18.44
C ALA A 236 0.16 1.66 17.58
N LYS A 237 -0.50 1.53 16.43
CA LYS A 237 -0.79 2.66 15.55
C LYS A 237 -2.05 3.42 15.94
N PHE A 238 -3.10 2.73 16.38
CA PHE A 238 -4.42 3.31 16.59
C PHE A 238 -4.82 3.42 18.06
N ASP A 239 -4.15 2.71 18.95
CA ASP A 239 -4.40 2.70 20.39
C ASP A 239 -3.07 2.65 21.15
N PRO A 240 -2.22 3.71 21.05
CA PRO A 240 -0.98 3.77 21.81
C PRO A 240 -1.29 3.98 23.29
N GLU A 241 -0.85 3.05 24.13
CA GLU A 241 -0.86 3.20 25.58
C GLU A 241 0.03 4.40 25.99
N GLY A 242 -0.56 5.47 26.51
CA GLY A 242 0.16 6.61 27.07
C GLY A 242 -0.64 7.91 27.15
N ASN A 243 -0.41 8.71 28.18
CA ASN A 243 -1.09 9.97 28.47
C ASN A 243 -0.77 11.14 27.51
N ASP A 244 0.19 10.96 26.60
CA ASP A 244 0.58 11.94 25.57
C ASP A 244 0.02 11.55 24.19
N VAL A 245 -1.28 11.26 24.14
CA VAL A 245 -1.98 11.02 22.89
C VAL A 245 -2.24 12.38 22.21
N PRO A 246 -1.55 12.73 21.12
CA PRO A 246 -1.93 13.91 20.36
C PRO A 246 -3.40 13.79 19.96
N ALA A 247 -4.09 14.92 19.80
CA ALA A 247 -5.46 14.99 19.25
C ALA A 247 -5.65 14.24 17.89
N ALA A 248 -4.66 13.53 17.44
CA ALA A 248 -4.52 12.76 16.21
C ALA A 248 -5.00 11.31 16.29
N HIS A 249 -5.37 10.75 17.46
CA HIS A 249 -5.95 9.41 17.47
C HIS A 249 -7.44 9.50 17.17
N GLN A 250 -7.68 9.61 15.88
CA GLN A 250 -9.01 9.77 15.31
C GLN A 250 -9.79 8.46 15.30
N LEU A 251 -9.08 7.32 15.30
CA LEU A 251 -9.68 5.98 15.26
C LEU A 251 -9.39 5.21 16.55
N SER A 252 -10.37 4.41 16.98
CA SER A 252 -10.23 3.37 18.00
C SER A 252 -10.33 1.99 17.34
N VAL A 253 -9.62 1.00 17.90
CA VAL A 253 -9.59 -0.37 17.39
C VAL A 253 -9.96 -1.32 18.52
N ASP A 254 -11.10 -1.98 18.40
CA ASP A 254 -11.58 -2.98 19.31
C ASP A 254 -11.45 -4.38 18.70
N GLN A 255 -10.91 -5.33 19.46
CA GLN A 255 -10.88 -6.73 19.06
C GLN A 255 -12.19 -7.39 19.49
N ASN A 256 -13.01 -7.78 18.52
CA ASN A 256 -14.16 -8.65 18.78
C ASN A 256 -13.67 -10.10 18.91
N TRP A 257 -13.84 -10.69 20.08
CA TRP A 257 -13.60 -12.11 20.37
C TRP A 257 -14.71 -12.99 19.81
#